data_a321c95cb3d128302d4b08acd69723ef
#
_entry.id   a321c95cb3d128302d4b08acd69723ef
#
_cell.length_a   1.000
_cell.length_b   1.000
_cell.length_c   1.000
_cell.angle_alpha   90.00
_cell.angle_beta   90.00
_cell.angle_gamma   90.00
#
_symmetry.space_group_name_H-M   'P 1'
#
loop_
_entity.id
_entity.type
_entity.pdbx_description
1 polymer ?
#
loop_
_entity_poly.entity_id
_entity_poly.type
_entity_poly.pdbx_seq_one_letter_code
_entity_poly.pdbx_strand_id
1 'polypeptide(L)'
;MGKLALCFTLAVVLSVSTAAVARAAGVYVALGDSYTSAPLVPNQHGEPIDCGRSDHNYPSLVAGALKVGTFVDVSCGSAETKHMTEPQTGLPAGGTNPPQFNALRADATLVTVGIGGNDAGLVGVAQKCAEMGVLDPMGTSCRNYWAPGGNDQVAAKIEATKPRIAAVLQGIHQRSANARVAIVGYPDVLPKNGGSCWPMVPLSPDDVRYIDDLIVRINAMIAGQAAANNADYVDTYADSGGHDVCKLPPERWFEGIVPTEPAYPMHPNAQGEASMARSVMKALGQSASSIPAPSPTSPAGDGHRRAVCLARSPAVRSRSVGRVRLGSTRRGLARRVRVRPARRTRMAQIWCTKGGTGRVAAVFSKRSRAGRVELALSTARSRAFRRAYPRRQRIAKGLFFASRQSNRLVWVRRGKVVFVAVMTKRVRGDFKRLGRDLRLALR
;
A
#
# COMPACT_ATOMS: atom_id res chain seq x y z
N MET A 1 66.80 -58.29 -41.34
CA MET A 1 65.76 -57.70 -42.12
C MET A 1 64.45 -57.81 -41.34
N GLY A 2 64.15 -56.86 -40.47
CA GLY A 2 62.98 -56.91 -39.61
C GLY A 2 61.90 -55.93 -40.16
N LYS A 3 60.71 -56.44 -40.38
CA LYS A 3 59.58 -55.63 -40.80
C LYS A 3 58.79 -55.19 -39.52
N LEU A 4 58.79 -53.90 -39.22
CA LEU A 4 57.93 -53.27 -38.23
C LEU A 4 56.50 -53.13 -38.80
N ALA A 5 55.50 -53.71 -38.18
CA ALA A 5 54.11 -53.56 -38.47
C ALA A 5 53.53 -52.48 -37.53
N LEU A 6 53.09 -51.34 -38.09
CA LEU A 6 52.49 -50.27 -37.35
C LEU A 6 50.97 -50.49 -37.29
N CYS A 7 50.43 -50.83 -36.07
CA CYS A 7 49.01 -50.92 -35.84
C CYS A 7 48.44 -49.52 -35.54
N PHE A 8 47.60 -48.97 -36.45
CA PHE A 8 46.79 -47.78 -36.21
C PHE A 8 45.49 -48.19 -35.49
N THR A 9 45.34 -47.80 -34.24
CA THR A 9 44.12 -47.95 -33.53
C THR A 9 43.26 -46.69 -33.81
N LEU A 10 42.14 -46.87 -34.52
CA LEU A 10 41.16 -45.84 -34.77
C LEU A 10 40.27 -45.66 -33.53
N ALA A 11 40.47 -44.57 -32.76
CA ALA A 11 39.60 -44.24 -31.65
C ALA A 11 38.35 -43.52 -32.19
N VAL A 12 37.20 -44.21 -32.18
CA VAL A 12 35.90 -43.61 -32.49
C VAL A 12 35.43 -42.88 -31.26
N VAL A 13 35.47 -41.52 -31.27
CA VAL A 13 34.89 -40.66 -30.26
C VAL A 13 33.39 -40.57 -30.52
N LEU A 14 32.59 -41.30 -29.74
CA LEU A 14 31.13 -41.11 -29.69
C LEU A 14 30.82 -39.81 -28.98
N SER A 15 30.49 -38.79 -29.74
CA SER A 15 29.92 -37.54 -29.22
C SER A 15 28.47 -37.80 -28.76
N VAL A 16 28.25 -38.01 -27.48
CA VAL A 16 26.94 -38.05 -26.87
C VAL A 16 26.40 -36.60 -26.82
N SER A 17 25.62 -36.21 -27.82
CA SER A 17 24.85 -34.96 -27.79
C SER A 17 23.76 -35.10 -26.72
N THR A 18 24.00 -34.55 -25.53
CA THR A 18 22.92 -34.37 -24.55
C THR A 18 21.96 -33.35 -25.09
N ALA A 19 20.89 -33.78 -25.76
CA ALA A 19 19.76 -32.94 -26.07
C ALA A 19 19.24 -32.41 -24.72
N ALA A 20 19.43 -31.14 -24.46
CA ALA A 20 18.76 -30.44 -23.35
C ALA A 20 17.27 -30.55 -23.61
N VAL A 21 16.60 -31.45 -22.88
CA VAL A 21 15.15 -31.53 -22.86
C VAL A 21 14.70 -30.14 -22.37
N ALA A 22 14.16 -29.34 -23.27
CA ALA A 22 13.51 -28.08 -22.94
C ALA A 22 12.38 -28.44 -21.94
N ARG A 23 12.62 -28.18 -20.67
CA ARG A 23 11.61 -28.37 -19.63
C ARG A 23 10.42 -27.50 -20.04
N ALA A 24 9.27 -28.11 -20.29
CA ALA A 24 8.08 -27.37 -20.62
C ALA A 24 7.91 -26.25 -19.57
N ALA A 25 7.82 -25.01 -20.05
CA ALA A 25 7.68 -23.87 -19.16
C ALA A 25 6.38 -24.09 -18.38
N GLY A 26 6.47 -24.05 -17.02
CA GLY A 26 5.37 -24.43 -16.12
C GLY A 26 4.11 -23.57 -16.31
N VAL A 27 3.01 -24.07 -15.79
CA VAL A 27 1.72 -23.34 -15.71
C VAL A 27 1.57 -22.80 -14.30
N TYR A 28 1.38 -21.50 -14.19
CA TYR A 28 1.15 -20.81 -12.92
C TYR A 28 -0.25 -20.20 -12.88
N VAL A 29 -1.02 -20.48 -11.81
CA VAL A 29 -2.36 -19.93 -11.56
C VAL A 29 -2.30 -19.13 -10.26
N ALA A 30 -2.76 -17.88 -10.31
CA ALA A 30 -2.88 -16.99 -9.16
C ALA A 30 -4.34 -16.77 -8.79
N LEU A 31 -4.66 -17.05 -7.53
CA LEU A 31 -5.96 -16.85 -6.90
C LEU A 31 -5.83 -15.84 -5.78
N GLY A 32 -6.91 -15.15 -5.42
CA GLY A 32 -6.88 -14.31 -4.23
C GLY A 32 -7.78 -13.10 -4.26
N ASP A 33 -7.53 -12.21 -3.30
CA ASP A 33 -8.25 -10.98 -3.07
C ASP A 33 -7.51 -9.73 -3.61
N SER A 34 -7.78 -8.56 -3.04
CA SER A 34 -7.19 -7.30 -3.46
C SER A 34 -5.69 -7.17 -3.19
N TYR A 35 -5.13 -7.91 -2.21
CA TYR A 35 -3.69 -7.96 -1.97
C TYR A 35 -2.96 -8.79 -3.02
N THR A 36 -3.69 -9.63 -3.76
CA THR A 36 -3.18 -10.38 -4.90
C THR A 36 -3.39 -9.63 -6.22
N SER A 37 -4.56 -8.99 -6.40
CA SER A 37 -4.89 -8.31 -7.67
C SER A 37 -4.20 -6.95 -7.83
N ALA A 38 -3.85 -6.26 -6.74
CA ALA A 38 -3.23 -4.93 -6.70
C ALA A 38 -4.07 -3.82 -7.36
N PRO A 39 -5.28 -3.53 -6.86
CA PRO A 39 -6.16 -2.56 -7.48
C PRO A 39 -5.54 -1.16 -7.45
N LEU A 40 -5.68 -0.45 -8.58
CA LEU A 40 -5.13 0.88 -8.88
C LEU A 40 -3.60 0.96 -9.00
N VAL A 41 -2.85 -0.13 -8.85
CA VAL A 41 -1.46 -0.20 -9.32
C VAL A 41 -1.50 -0.30 -10.84
N PRO A 42 -0.78 0.52 -11.61
CA PRO A 42 -0.76 0.46 -13.06
C PRO A 42 -0.04 -0.82 -13.56
N ASN A 43 -0.40 -1.39 -14.73
CA ASN A 43 -1.60 -1.11 -15.50
C ASN A 43 -2.67 -2.13 -15.13
N GLN A 44 -3.91 -1.67 -15.02
CA GLN A 44 -5.04 -2.58 -14.73
C GLN A 44 -5.45 -3.33 -16.00
N HIS A 45 -5.71 -4.63 -15.89
CA HIS A 45 -6.08 -5.48 -17.03
C HIS A 45 -7.01 -6.64 -16.63
N GLY A 46 -7.42 -7.43 -17.62
CA GLY A 46 -8.26 -8.63 -17.45
C GLY A 46 -9.75 -8.33 -17.31
N GLU A 47 -10.56 -9.39 -17.43
CA GLU A 47 -12.02 -9.31 -17.33
C GLU A 47 -12.52 -10.12 -16.12
N PRO A 48 -13.43 -9.57 -15.31
CA PRO A 48 -13.88 -8.18 -15.36
C PRO A 48 -12.79 -7.22 -14.87
N ILE A 49 -12.71 -6.04 -15.47
CA ILE A 49 -11.75 -4.99 -15.08
C ILE A 49 -11.91 -4.54 -13.62
N ASP A 50 -13.12 -4.73 -13.08
CA ASP A 50 -13.48 -4.43 -11.69
C ASP A 50 -12.71 -5.23 -10.65
N CYS A 51 -12.13 -6.36 -11.04
CA CYS A 51 -11.25 -7.14 -10.15
C CYS A 51 -9.97 -6.39 -9.79
N GLY A 52 -9.60 -5.38 -10.57
CA GLY A 52 -8.45 -4.53 -10.29
C GLY A 52 -7.11 -5.26 -10.39
N ARG A 53 -6.99 -6.21 -11.35
CA ARG A 53 -5.73 -6.93 -11.58
C ARG A 53 -4.72 -6.01 -12.26
N SER A 54 -3.49 -5.97 -11.73
CA SER A 54 -2.39 -5.19 -12.28
C SER A 54 -1.34 -6.10 -12.91
N ASP A 55 -0.74 -5.69 -14.03
CA ASP A 55 0.45 -6.35 -14.59
C ASP A 55 1.72 -6.15 -13.73
N HIS A 56 1.61 -5.39 -12.64
CA HIS A 56 2.64 -5.16 -11.62
C HIS A 56 2.26 -5.73 -10.25
N ASN A 57 1.23 -6.58 -10.17
CA ASN A 57 0.93 -7.31 -8.95
C ASN A 57 1.98 -8.41 -8.68
N TYR A 58 2.05 -8.91 -7.44
CA TYR A 58 3.07 -9.90 -7.12
C TYR A 58 3.02 -11.17 -8.00
N PRO A 59 1.82 -11.68 -8.40
CA PRO A 59 1.78 -12.86 -9.27
C PRO A 59 2.40 -12.61 -10.64
N SER A 60 2.13 -11.45 -11.27
CA SER A 60 2.71 -11.08 -12.56
C SER A 60 4.24 -10.98 -12.48
N LEU A 61 4.77 -10.42 -11.38
CA LEU A 61 6.20 -10.32 -11.14
C LEU A 61 6.84 -11.70 -10.93
N VAL A 62 6.19 -12.59 -10.20
CA VAL A 62 6.63 -14.00 -10.00
C VAL A 62 6.60 -14.76 -11.32
N ALA A 63 5.52 -14.63 -12.10
CA ALA A 63 5.40 -15.26 -13.41
C ALA A 63 6.55 -14.85 -14.35
N GLY A 64 6.86 -13.56 -14.40
CA GLY A 64 7.96 -13.01 -15.17
C GLY A 64 9.33 -13.51 -14.69
N ALA A 65 9.55 -13.57 -13.38
CA ALA A 65 10.80 -14.03 -12.79
C ALA A 65 11.05 -15.53 -13.03
N LEU A 66 10.02 -16.37 -12.92
CA LEU A 66 10.06 -17.81 -13.18
C LEU A 66 10.02 -18.14 -14.67
N LYS A 67 9.71 -17.16 -15.53
CA LYS A 67 9.54 -17.33 -16.99
C LYS A 67 8.59 -18.48 -17.31
N VAL A 68 7.43 -18.51 -16.63
CA VAL A 68 6.43 -19.56 -16.84
C VAL A 68 5.85 -19.51 -18.27
N GLY A 69 5.50 -20.66 -18.83
CA GLY A 69 4.93 -20.72 -20.18
C GLY A 69 3.50 -20.26 -20.26
N THR A 70 2.73 -20.48 -19.19
CA THR A 70 1.35 -20.04 -19.06
C THR A 70 1.14 -19.41 -17.70
N PHE A 71 0.59 -18.22 -17.68
CA PHE A 71 0.21 -17.51 -16.46
C PHE A 71 -1.28 -17.14 -16.52
N VAL A 72 -2.01 -17.48 -15.45
CA VAL A 72 -3.43 -17.17 -15.31
C VAL A 72 -3.65 -16.51 -13.96
N ASP A 73 -4.10 -15.25 -13.97
CA ASP A 73 -4.47 -14.50 -12.78
C ASP A 73 -5.99 -14.28 -12.75
N VAL A 74 -6.65 -14.89 -11.77
CA VAL A 74 -8.11 -14.74 -11.56
C VAL A 74 -8.42 -14.12 -10.19
N SER A 75 -7.42 -13.54 -9.52
CA SER A 75 -7.61 -12.78 -8.30
C SER A 75 -8.59 -11.62 -8.51
N CYS A 76 -9.30 -11.22 -7.46
CA CYS A 76 -10.30 -10.17 -7.58
C CYS A 76 -10.44 -9.37 -6.29
N GLY A 77 -10.46 -8.06 -6.41
CA GLY A 77 -10.67 -7.16 -5.27
C GLY A 77 -11.90 -7.56 -4.45
N SER A 78 -11.79 -7.52 -3.12
CA SER A 78 -12.84 -7.89 -2.17
C SER A 78 -13.29 -9.37 -2.22
N ALA A 79 -12.54 -10.27 -2.86
CA ALA A 79 -12.86 -11.69 -2.85
C ALA A 79 -12.80 -12.27 -1.43
N GLU A 80 -13.76 -13.12 -1.11
CA GLU A 80 -13.82 -13.96 0.09
C GLU A 80 -13.56 -15.42 -0.31
N THR A 81 -13.33 -16.30 0.65
CA THR A 81 -13.09 -17.73 0.41
C THR A 81 -14.21 -18.42 -0.39
N LYS A 82 -15.48 -18.01 -0.22
CA LYS A 82 -16.61 -18.53 -1.01
C LYS A 82 -16.47 -18.30 -2.51
N HIS A 83 -15.78 -17.22 -2.92
CA HIS A 83 -15.60 -16.90 -4.33
C HIS A 83 -14.59 -17.81 -5.05
N MET A 84 -14.04 -18.79 -4.34
CA MET A 84 -13.32 -19.89 -4.98
C MET A 84 -14.28 -20.81 -5.75
N THR A 85 -15.51 -21.00 -5.23
CA THR A 85 -16.53 -21.89 -5.79
C THR A 85 -17.79 -21.18 -6.28
N GLU A 86 -17.99 -19.92 -5.89
CA GLU A 86 -19.14 -19.11 -6.26
C GLU A 86 -18.72 -17.90 -7.12
N PRO A 87 -19.57 -17.44 -8.04
CA PRO A 87 -19.32 -16.19 -8.75
C PRO A 87 -19.28 -15.00 -7.79
N GLN A 88 -18.32 -14.10 -7.97
CA GLN A 88 -18.28 -12.82 -7.26
C GLN A 88 -19.05 -11.78 -8.05
N THR A 89 -20.23 -11.40 -7.54
CA THR A 89 -21.13 -10.37 -8.10
C THR A 89 -21.03 -9.07 -7.31
N GLY A 90 -21.72 -8.02 -7.76
CA GLY A 90 -21.75 -6.73 -7.06
C GLY A 90 -20.43 -5.95 -7.11
N LEU A 91 -19.61 -6.21 -8.11
CA LEU A 91 -18.38 -5.46 -8.35
C LEU A 91 -18.69 -4.00 -8.75
N PRO A 92 -17.77 -3.04 -8.53
CA PRO A 92 -18.04 -1.60 -8.63
C PRO A 92 -18.66 -1.09 -9.93
N ALA A 93 -18.30 -1.68 -11.09
CA ALA A 93 -18.91 -1.33 -12.39
C ALA A 93 -19.95 -2.37 -12.85
N GLY A 94 -20.37 -3.29 -11.98
CA GLY A 94 -21.40 -4.30 -12.26
C GLY A 94 -20.88 -5.58 -12.89
N GLY A 95 -19.55 -5.77 -12.97
CA GLY A 95 -18.95 -7.01 -13.46
C GLY A 95 -19.24 -8.22 -12.54
N THR A 96 -19.00 -9.41 -13.09
CA THR A 96 -19.06 -10.67 -12.34
C THR A 96 -17.79 -11.45 -12.60
N ASN A 97 -17.03 -11.75 -11.54
CA ASN A 97 -15.86 -12.62 -11.64
C ASN A 97 -16.35 -14.08 -11.48
N PRO A 98 -16.04 -14.97 -12.43
CA PRO A 98 -16.36 -16.40 -12.29
C PRO A 98 -15.70 -17.00 -11.03
N PRO A 99 -16.17 -18.15 -10.54
CA PRO A 99 -15.49 -18.87 -9.47
C PRO A 99 -14.01 -19.04 -9.79
N GLN A 100 -13.13 -18.63 -8.85
CA GLN A 100 -11.69 -18.62 -9.13
C GLN A 100 -11.12 -20.02 -9.39
N PHE A 101 -11.73 -21.07 -8.83
CA PHE A 101 -11.35 -22.45 -9.08
C PHE A 101 -11.55 -22.91 -10.52
N ASN A 102 -12.33 -22.20 -11.32
CA ASN A 102 -12.49 -22.50 -12.75
C ASN A 102 -11.19 -22.34 -13.55
N ALA A 103 -10.22 -21.58 -13.01
CA ALA A 103 -8.89 -21.41 -13.62
C ALA A 103 -7.91 -22.53 -13.26
N LEU A 104 -8.22 -23.35 -12.25
CA LEU A 104 -7.37 -24.46 -11.83
C LEU A 104 -7.39 -25.57 -12.88
N ARG A 105 -6.22 -26.18 -13.08
CA ARG A 105 -6.03 -27.20 -14.12
C ARG A 105 -5.01 -28.26 -13.66
N ALA A 106 -5.15 -29.47 -14.16
CA ALA A 106 -4.33 -30.61 -13.75
C ALA A 106 -2.83 -30.48 -14.10
N ASP A 107 -2.49 -29.69 -15.12
CA ASP A 107 -1.12 -29.41 -15.57
C ASP A 107 -0.50 -28.19 -14.90
N ALA A 108 -1.21 -27.54 -13.93
CA ALA A 108 -0.63 -26.47 -13.13
C ALA A 108 0.57 -26.98 -12.34
N THR A 109 1.67 -26.23 -12.38
CA THR A 109 2.92 -26.52 -11.66
C THR A 109 3.10 -25.66 -10.43
N LEU A 110 2.42 -24.49 -10.40
CA LEU A 110 2.41 -23.57 -9.28
C LEU A 110 1.00 -22.97 -9.15
N VAL A 111 0.50 -22.91 -7.91
CA VAL A 111 -0.68 -22.14 -7.56
C VAL A 111 -0.34 -21.26 -6.35
N THR A 112 -0.60 -19.96 -6.45
CA THR A 112 -0.57 -19.07 -5.28
C THR A 112 -1.97 -18.59 -4.94
N VAL A 113 -2.25 -18.39 -3.64
CA VAL A 113 -3.52 -17.85 -3.16
C VAL A 113 -3.30 -16.91 -1.97
N GLY A 114 -3.85 -15.71 -2.03
CA GLY A 114 -3.87 -14.75 -0.91
C GLY A 114 -5.33 -14.41 -0.60
N ILE A 115 -5.90 -14.94 0.52
CA ILE A 115 -7.33 -14.89 0.78
C ILE A 115 -7.64 -14.99 2.29
N GLY A 116 -8.80 -14.51 2.72
CA GLY A 116 -9.34 -14.66 4.08
C GLY A 116 -9.46 -13.34 4.85
N GLY A 117 -8.75 -12.28 4.44
CA GLY A 117 -8.85 -10.97 5.08
C GLY A 117 -10.24 -10.35 4.97
N ASN A 118 -10.93 -10.56 3.86
CA ASN A 118 -12.30 -10.09 3.66
C ASN A 118 -13.32 -10.93 4.46
N ASP A 119 -13.10 -12.24 4.59
CA ASP A 119 -13.91 -13.12 5.46
C ASP A 119 -13.85 -12.66 6.92
N ALA A 120 -12.66 -12.28 7.38
CA ALA A 120 -12.44 -11.71 8.72
C ALA A 120 -12.93 -10.26 8.86
N GLY A 121 -13.23 -9.58 7.76
CA GLY A 121 -13.70 -8.20 7.74
C GLY A 121 -12.62 -7.15 8.02
N LEU A 122 -11.33 -7.44 7.82
CA LEU A 122 -10.21 -6.55 8.19
C LEU A 122 -10.29 -5.17 7.54
N VAL A 123 -10.76 -5.08 6.28
CA VAL A 123 -10.95 -3.78 5.60
C VAL A 123 -11.98 -2.92 6.32
N GLY A 124 -13.11 -3.50 6.71
CA GLY A 124 -14.15 -2.82 7.48
C GLY A 124 -13.66 -2.36 8.86
N VAL A 125 -12.82 -3.19 9.51
CA VAL A 125 -12.18 -2.83 10.78
C VAL A 125 -11.28 -1.60 10.60
N ALA A 126 -10.37 -1.61 9.63
CA ALA A 126 -9.46 -0.49 9.37
C ALA A 126 -10.23 0.80 9.03
N GLN A 127 -11.30 0.68 8.22
CA GLN A 127 -12.16 1.80 7.87
C GLN A 127 -12.88 2.38 9.10
N LYS A 128 -13.52 1.52 9.91
CA LYS A 128 -14.22 1.94 11.13
C LYS A 128 -13.29 2.58 12.14
N CYS A 129 -12.12 1.98 12.36
CA CYS A 129 -11.10 2.55 13.23
C CYS A 129 -10.64 3.93 12.74
N ALA A 130 -10.47 4.09 11.43
CA ALA A 130 -10.09 5.39 10.85
C ALA A 130 -11.20 6.45 11.02
N GLU A 131 -12.47 6.08 10.91
CA GLU A 131 -13.60 6.98 11.19
C GLU A 131 -13.61 7.44 12.65
N MET A 132 -13.45 6.50 13.59
CA MET A 132 -13.44 6.79 15.02
C MET A 132 -12.19 7.55 15.45
N GLY A 133 -11.04 7.21 14.92
CA GLY A 133 -9.76 7.86 15.19
C GLY A 133 -9.69 9.33 14.75
N VAL A 134 -10.61 9.78 13.87
CA VAL A 134 -10.77 11.22 13.58
C VAL A 134 -11.23 12.00 14.81
N LEU A 135 -12.12 11.41 15.60
CA LEU A 135 -12.73 12.04 16.78
C LEU A 135 -11.96 11.71 18.07
N ASP A 136 -11.32 10.55 18.11
CA ASP A 136 -10.57 10.05 19.27
C ASP A 136 -9.13 9.64 18.89
N PRO A 137 -8.26 10.61 18.56
CA PRO A 137 -6.94 10.32 17.99
C PRO A 137 -5.93 9.71 18.97
N MET A 138 -6.28 9.55 20.23
CA MET A 138 -5.41 8.98 21.27
C MET A 138 -6.13 7.97 22.17
N GLY A 139 -7.38 7.69 21.89
CA GLY A 139 -8.18 6.79 22.69
C GLY A 139 -8.20 5.35 22.19
N THR A 140 -9.13 4.58 22.72
CA THR A 140 -9.33 3.14 22.46
C THR A 140 -10.71 2.87 21.86
N SER A 141 -11.34 3.89 21.28
CA SER A 141 -12.73 3.83 20.81
C SER A 141 -12.97 2.69 19.82
N CYS A 142 -12.03 2.46 18.90
CA CYS A 142 -12.16 1.41 17.92
C CYS A 142 -12.02 0.01 18.54
N ARG A 143 -11.00 -0.19 19.39
CA ARG A 143 -10.86 -1.46 20.12
C ARG A 143 -12.12 -1.76 20.94
N ASN A 144 -12.64 -0.78 21.68
CA ASN A 144 -13.84 -0.95 22.49
C ASN A 144 -15.09 -1.25 21.65
N TYR A 145 -15.14 -0.75 20.41
CA TYR A 145 -16.23 -1.06 19.48
C TYR A 145 -16.20 -2.52 19.01
N TRP A 146 -15.00 -3.05 18.68
CA TRP A 146 -14.87 -4.40 18.15
C TRP A 146 -14.67 -5.48 19.22
N ALA A 147 -14.20 -5.09 20.40
CA ALA A 147 -13.95 -5.98 21.54
C ALA A 147 -14.64 -5.46 22.82
N PRO A 148 -15.98 -5.28 22.82
CA PRO A 148 -16.72 -4.81 24.00
C PRO A 148 -16.60 -5.82 25.15
N GLY A 149 -16.20 -5.34 26.32
CA GLY A 149 -16.01 -6.21 27.50
C GLY A 149 -14.94 -7.29 27.33
N GLY A 150 -14.02 -7.12 26.38
CA GLY A 150 -12.97 -8.10 26.08
C GLY A 150 -13.37 -9.19 25.08
N ASN A 151 -14.63 -9.19 24.61
CA ASN A 151 -15.10 -10.14 23.59
C ASN A 151 -14.76 -9.61 22.19
N ASP A 152 -13.64 -10.10 21.63
CA ASP A 152 -13.13 -9.65 20.34
C ASP A 152 -13.87 -10.34 19.17
N GLN A 153 -14.82 -9.60 18.59
CA GLN A 153 -15.66 -10.08 17.48
C GLN A 153 -14.82 -10.34 16.20
N VAL A 154 -13.70 -9.62 16.00
CA VAL A 154 -12.86 -9.80 14.81
C VAL A 154 -11.97 -11.02 14.98
N ALA A 155 -11.41 -11.24 16.16
CA ALA A 155 -10.69 -12.46 16.47
C ALA A 155 -11.59 -13.71 16.29
N ALA A 156 -12.85 -13.65 16.71
CA ALA A 156 -13.82 -14.72 16.48
C ALA A 156 -14.08 -14.97 14.97
N LYS A 157 -14.15 -13.93 14.15
CA LYS A 157 -14.27 -14.07 12.68
C LYS A 157 -13.02 -14.69 12.05
N ILE A 158 -11.83 -14.36 12.54
CA ILE A 158 -10.58 -14.99 12.09
C ILE A 158 -10.63 -16.50 12.36
N GLU A 159 -11.02 -16.91 13.57
CA GLU A 159 -11.15 -18.34 13.90
C GLU A 159 -12.23 -19.03 13.04
N ALA A 160 -13.37 -18.37 12.79
CA ALA A 160 -14.41 -18.90 11.92
C ALA A 160 -13.98 -19.01 10.43
N THR A 161 -12.93 -18.29 10.02
CA THR A 161 -12.36 -18.37 8.68
C THR A 161 -11.42 -19.59 8.50
N LYS A 162 -10.89 -20.12 9.58
CA LYS A 162 -9.95 -21.25 9.60
C LYS A 162 -10.39 -22.46 8.77
N PRO A 163 -11.59 -23.06 8.95
CA PRO A 163 -12.04 -24.20 8.13
C PRO A 163 -12.24 -23.80 6.66
N ARG A 164 -12.54 -22.54 6.35
CA ARG A 164 -12.70 -22.04 4.99
C ARG A 164 -11.36 -22.01 4.25
N ILE A 165 -10.27 -21.57 4.91
CA ILE A 165 -8.91 -21.63 4.35
C ILE A 165 -8.49 -23.08 4.08
N ALA A 166 -8.78 -24.01 5.02
CA ALA A 166 -8.55 -25.44 4.79
C ALA A 166 -9.25 -25.93 3.52
N ALA A 167 -10.54 -25.60 3.36
CA ALA A 167 -11.33 -26.00 2.20
C ALA A 167 -10.78 -25.39 0.88
N VAL A 168 -10.27 -24.15 0.92
CA VAL A 168 -9.61 -23.53 -0.23
C VAL A 168 -8.37 -24.34 -0.63
N LEU A 169 -7.47 -24.65 0.29
CA LEU A 169 -6.23 -25.40 0.01
C LEU A 169 -6.53 -26.83 -0.50
N GLN A 170 -7.46 -27.51 0.14
CA GLN A 170 -7.92 -28.84 -0.31
C GLN A 170 -8.53 -28.78 -1.71
N GLY A 171 -9.37 -27.76 -1.99
CA GLY A 171 -9.97 -27.58 -3.29
C GLY A 171 -8.96 -27.28 -4.41
N ILE A 172 -7.85 -26.61 -4.10
CA ILE A 172 -6.72 -26.41 -5.03
C ILE A 172 -6.04 -27.74 -5.32
N HIS A 173 -5.69 -28.53 -4.30
CA HIS A 173 -5.03 -29.83 -4.47
C HIS A 173 -5.89 -30.81 -5.27
N GLN A 174 -7.22 -30.81 -5.07
CA GLN A 174 -8.14 -31.66 -5.83
C GLN A 174 -8.13 -31.35 -7.33
N ARG A 175 -7.93 -30.07 -7.73
CA ARG A 175 -8.02 -29.60 -9.12
C ARG A 175 -6.66 -29.48 -9.81
N SER A 176 -5.62 -29.33 -9.02
CA SER A 176 -4.24 -29.11 -9.47
C SER A 176 -3.28 -29.98 -8.63
N ALA A 177 -3.50 -31.30 -8.66
CA ALA A 177 -2.82 -32.26 -7.78
C ALA A 177 -1.27 -32.25 -7.86
N ASN A 178 -0.73 -31.83 -9.01
CA ASN A 178 0.72 -31.77 -9.25
C ASN A 178 1.32 -30.39 -8.97
N ALA A 179 0.49 -29.40 -8.61
CA ALA A 179 0.95 -28.04 -8.37
C ALA A 179 1.62 -27.93 -6.99
N ARG A 180 2.74 -27.21 -6.94
CA ARG A 180 3.19 -26.63 -5.69
C ARG A 180 2.20 -25.52 -5.29
N VAL A 181 1.67 -25.60 -4.07
CA VAL A 181 0.66 -24.63 -3.58
C VAL A 181 1.31 -23.72 -2.53
N ALA A 182 1.21 -22.42 -2.72
CA ALA A 182 1.68 -21.43 -1.77
C ALA A 182 0.56 -20.48 -1.36
N ILE A 183 0.27 -20.38 -0.07
CA ILE A 183 -0.66 -19.40 0.47
C ILE A 183 0.09 -18.18 1.02
N VAL A 184 -0.32 -17.00 0.57
CA VAL A 184 0.38 -15.75 0.82
C VAL A 184 -0.30 -15.01 1.97
N GLY A 185 0.46 -14.75 3.04
CA GLY A 185 0.01 -13.97 4.20
C GLY A 185 -0.10 -12.49 3.89
N TYR A 186 -0.69 -11.74 4.82
CA TYR A 186 -0.82 -10.28 4.73
C TYR A 186 0.42 -9.57 5.27
N PRO A 187 0.90 -8.52 4.60
CA PRO A 187 2.12 -7.80 4.99
C PRO A 187 1.91 -6.92 6.23
N ASP A 188 3.04 -6.45 6.79
CA ASP A 188 3.09 -5.47 7.88
C ASP A 188 2.79 -4.06 7.35
N VAL A 189 1.52 -3.69 7.37
CA VAL A 189 1.05 -2.42 6.80
C VAL A 189 1.09 -1.26 7.79
N LEU A 190 1.23 -1.52 9.10
CA LEU A 190 1.13 -0.53 10.16
C LEU A 190 2.47 -0.32 10.89
N PRO A 191 2.72 0.87 11.43
CA PRO A 191 3.93 1.11 12.21
C PRO A 191 3.93 0.33 13.51
N LYS A 192 5.06 -0.28 13.85
CA LYS A 192 5.25 -1.06 15.07
C LYS A 192 5.07 -0.24 16.35
N ASN A 193 4.78 -0.93 17.45
CA ASN A 193 4.70 -0.38 18.80
C ASN A 193 3.66 0.75 18.95
N GLY A 194 2.56 0.72 18.19
CA GLY A 194 1.55 1.75 18.20
C GLY A 194 2.04 3.10 17.69
N GLY A 195 3.02 3.11 16.79
CA GLY A 195 3.37 4.30 16.03
C GLY A 195 2.12 4.83 15.31
N SER A 196 1.95 6.14 15.22
CA SER A 196 0.80 6.75 14.55
C SER A 196 1.24 7.91 13.70
N CYS A 197 0.69 8.01 12.51
CA CYS A 197 0.90 9.12 11.60
C CYS A 197 -0.35 9.98 11.42
N TRP A 198 -1.20 10.01 12.45
CA TRP A 198 -2.35 10.91 12.47
C TRP A 198 -1.92 12.36 12.11
N PRO A 199 -2.64 13.10 11.27
CA PRO A 199 -3.92 12.80 10.67
C PRO A 199 -3.85 12.15 9.28
N MET A 200 -2.67 11.71 8.81
CA MET A 200 -2.53 11.09 7.47
C MET A 200 -3.24 9.74 7.41
N VAL A 201 -3.04 8.94 8.44
CA VAL A 201 -3.82 7.76 8.75
C VAL A 201 -4.45 8.02 10.12
N PRO A 202 -5.76 8.25 10.20
CA PRO A 202 -6.42 8.69 11.43
C PRO A 202 -6.72 7.50 12.36
N LEU A 203 -5.68 6.77 12.72
CA LEU A 203 -5.70 5.70 13.72
C LEU A 203 -5.03 6.21 15.00
N SER A 204 -5.59 5.89 16.15
CA SER A 204 -4.93 6.11 17.44
C SER A 204 -3.74 5.14 17.60
N PRO A 205 -2.81 5.37 18.53
CA PRO A 205 -1.77 4.39 18.84
C PRO A 205 -2.31 3.04 19.30
N ASP A 206 -3.48 3.02 19.94
CA ASP A 206 -4.13 1.78 20.36
C ASP A 206 -4.79 1.06 19.19
N ASP A 207 -5.47 1.79 18.30
CA ASP A 207 -6.04 1.24 17.07
C ASP A 207 -4.98 0.61 16.18
N VAL A 208 -3.79 1.25 16.08
CA VAL A 208 -2.66 0.70 15.34
C VAL A 208 -2.22 -0.63 15.91
N ARG A 209 -2.07 -0.73 17.24
CA ARG A 209 -1.73 -2.00 17.91
C ARG A 209 -2.81 -3.06 17.69
N TYR A 210 -4.07 -2.67 17.87
CA TYR A 210 -5.19 -3.59 17.71
C TYR A 210 -5.27 -4.18 16.31
N ILE A 211 -5.18 -3.35 15.26
CA ILE A 211 -5.23 -3.84 13.88
C ILE A 211 -3.97 -4.66 13.54
N ASP A 212 -2.80 -4.27 14.03
CA ASP A 212 -1.56 -5.04 13.84
C ASP A 212 -1.67 -6.43 14.50
N ASP A 213 -2.20 -6.51 15.72
CA ASP A 213 -2.49 -7.77 16.40
C ASP A 213 -3.44 -8.68 15.59
N LEU A 214 -4.45 -8.10 14.93
CA LEU A 214 -5.37 -8.85 14.07
C LEU A 214 -4.66 -9.39 12.81
N ILE A 215 -3.74 -8.61 12.21
CA ILE A 215 -2.94 -9.06 11.06
C ILE A 215 -2.02 -10.21 11.48
N VAL A 216 -1.40 -10.12 12.65
CA VAL A 216 -0.57 -11.21 13.19
C VAL A 216 -1.41 -12.48 13.41
N ARG A 217 -2.59 -12.34 13.99
CA ARG A 217 -3.51 -13.47 14.25
C ARG A 217 -3.97 -14.15 12.96
N ILE A 218 -4.40 -13.39 11.96
CA ILE A 218 -4.85 -13.99 10.70
C ILE A 218 -3.69 -14.70 9.98
N ASN A 219 -2.50 -14.11 10.00
CA ASN A 219 -1.30 -14.73 9.44
C ASN A 219 -0.92 -16.03 10.15
N ALA A 220 -0.99 -16.07 11.48
CA ALA A 220 -0.75 -17.28 12.26
C ALA A 220 -1.78 -18.38 11.92
N MET A 221 -3.05 -18.02 11.77
CA MET A 221 -4.13 -18.93 11.35
C MET A 221 -3.86 -19.48 9.95
N ILE A 222 -3.51 -18.61 8.98
CA ILE A 222 -3.17 -19.00 7.60
C ILE A 222 -1.96 -19.94 7.59
N ALA A 223 -0.90 -19.61 8.32
CA ALA A 223 0.31 -20.46 8.42
C ALA A 223 -0.01 -21.84 9.00
N GLY A 224 -0.85 -21.91 10.05
CA GLY A 224 -1.31 -23.18 10.60
C GLY A 224 -2.12 -24.01 9.60
N GLN A 225 -2.95 -23.37 8.77
CA GLN A 225 -3.69 -24.07 7.71
C GLN A 225 -2.79 -24.51 6.55
N ALA A 226 -1.80 -23.71 6.19
CA ALA A 226 -0.81 -24.11 5.20
C ALA A 226 -0.09 -25.41 5.61
N ALA A 227 0.42 -25.46 6.83
CA ALA A 227 1.09 -26.64 7.38
C ALA A 227 0.17 -27.86 7.42
N ALA A 228 -1.10 -27.69 7.81
CA ALA A 228 -2.07 -28.78 7.93
C ALA A 228 -2.57 -29.30 6.57
N ASN A 229 -2.44 -28.53 5.48
CA ASN A 229 -2.98 -28.86 4.16
C ASN A 229 -1.92 -28.86 3.05
N ASN A 230 -0.67 -29.22 3.37
CA ASN A 230 0.42 -29.40 2.41
C ASN A 230 0.63 -28.22 1.46
N ALA A 231 0.67 -27.01 2.01
CA ALA A 231 0.95 -25.78 1.28
C ALA A 231 2.10 -24.99 1.91
N ASP A 232 2.87 -24.28 1.11
CA ASP A 232 3.88 -23.36 1.61
C ASP A 232 3.22 -22.09 2.16
N TYR A 233 3.58 -21.70 3.36
CA TYR A 233 3.21 -20.36 3.85
C TYR A 233 4.23 -19.32 3.38
N VAL A 234 3.75 -18.24 2.79
CA VAL A 234 4.57 -17.09 2.38
C VAL A 234 4.46 -15.99 3.41
N ASP A 235 5.51 -15.79 4.18
CA ASP A 235 5.57 -14.72 5.20
C ASP A 235 5.91 -13.37 4.57
N THR A 236 4.90 -12.64 4.13
CA THR A 236 5.04 -11.27 3.65
C THR A 236 5.14 -10.25 4.77
N TYR A 237 4.70 -10.61 6.00
CA TYR A 237 4.71 -9.73 7.16
C TYR A 237 6.13 -9.44 7.64
N ALA A 238 6.93 -10.48 7.85
CA ALA A 238 8.32 -10.32 8.28
C ALA A 238 9.16 -9.54 7.25
N ASP A 239 8.95 -9.81 5.96
CA ASP A 239 9.74 -9.22 4.88
C ASP A 239 9.34 -7.75 4.56
N SER A 240 8.22 -7.25 5.09
CA SER A 240 7.73 -5.88 4.86
C SER A 240 7.93 -4.92 6.04
N GLY A 241 8.51 -5.39 7.12
CA GLY A 241 8.75 -4.58 8.33
C GLY A 241 9.47 -3.27 8.04
N GLY A 242 8.96 -2.17 8.62
CA GLY A 242 9.57 -0.85 8.47
C GLY A 242 9.15 -0.06 7.23
N HIS A 243 8.29 -0.61 6.37
CA HIS A 243 7.79 0.02 5.13
C HIS A 243 6.31 0.42 5.19
N ASP A 244 5.80 0.67 6.37
CA ASP A 244 4.41 0.91 6.74
C ASP A 244 3.79 2.17 6.09
N VAL A 245 2.47 2.31 6.27
CA VAL A 245 1.65 3.43 5.76
C VAL A 245 2.09 4.81 6.25
N CYS A 246 2.89 4.88 7.31
CA CYS A 246 3.38 6.13 7.91
C CYS A 246 4.72 6.59 7.33
N LYS A 247 5.39 5.75 6.58
CA LYS A 247 6.65 6.10 5.91
C LYS A 247 6.42 7.11 4.78
N LEU A 248 7.50 7.68 4.29
CA LEU A 248 7.49 8.55 3.11
C LEU A 248 8.01 7.76 1.91
N PRO A 249 7.53 8.05 0.68
CA PRO A 249 8.17 7.49 -0.50
C PRO A 249 9.67 7.89 -0.57
N PRO A 250 10.56 7.00 -0.98
CA PRO A 250 10.30 5.64 -1.49
C PRO A 250 10.25 4.54 -0.42
N GLU A 251 10.36 4.86 0.88
CA GLU A 251 10.39 3.87 1.97
C GLU A 251 9.00 3.26 2.25
N ARG A 252 7.92 3.91 1.81
CA ARG A 252 6.56 3.42 2.00
C ARG A 252 6.16 2.44 0.90
N TRP A 253 5.79 1.22 1.29
CA TRP A 253 5.32 0.18 0.39
C TRP A 253 3.81 -0.01 0.47
N PHE A 254 3.16 0.48 1.53
CA PHE A 254 1.71 0.40 1.73
C PHE A 254 1.12 1.79 1.81
N GLU A 255 0.07 2.03 1.04
CA GLU A 255 -0.55 3.35 1.00
C GLU A 255 -1.50 3.54 2.18
N GLY A 256 -1.58 4.78 2.68
CA GLY A 256 -2.53 5.13 3.74
C GLY A 256 -3.96 5.21 3.22
N ILE A 257 -4.90 5.62 4.10
CA ILE A 257 -6.32 5.88 3.75
C ILE A 257 -6.44 6.76 2.51
N VAL A 258 -5.42 7.55 2.27
CA VAL A 258 -5.31 8.39 1.10
C VAL A 258 -3.99 8.10 0.40
N PRO A 259 -4.03 7.29 -0.65
CA PRO A 259 -2.86 6.91 -1.41
C PRO A 259 -2.12 8.12 -1.97
N THR A 260 -0.80 8.05 -1.95
CA THR A 260 0.08 9.04 -2.56
C THR A 260 0.81 8.50 -3.79
N GLU A 261 0.98 7.19 -3.84
CA GLU A 261 1.36 6.43 -5.02
C GLU A 261 0.14 5.64 -5.54
N PRO A 262 0.14 5.21 -6.80
CA PRO A 262 -0.95 4.42 -7.33
C PRO A 262 -1.14 3.11 -6.57
N ALA A 263 -2.21 3.02 -5.80
CA ALA A 263 -2.70 1.82 -5.11
C ALA A 263 -4.07 2.11 -4.50
N TYR A 264 -4.80 1.08 -4.12
CA TYR A 264 -6.02 1.24 -3.33
C TYR A 264 -5.66 1.67 -1.90
N PRO A 265 -6.55 2.40 -1.16
CA PRO A 265 -6.30 2.73 0.25
C PRO A 265 -5.97 1.51 1.11
N MET A 266 -4.93 1.63 1.96
CA MET A 266 -4.43 0.58 2.85
C MET A 266 -3.89 -0.68 2.14
N HIS A 267 -3.52 -0.56 0.85
CA HIS A 267 -3.00 -1.67 0.04
C HIS A 267 -1.56 -1.44 -0.41
N PRO A 268 -0.88 -2.49 -0.87
CA PRO A 268 0.45 -2.37 -1.45
C PRO A 268 0.46 -1.43 -2.65
N ASN A 269 1.49 -0.61 -2.77
CA ASN A 269 1.86 0.04 -4.02
C ASN A 269 2.80 -0.87 -4.82
N ALA A 270 3.32 -0.44 -5.97
CA ALA A 270 4.21 -1.26 -6.80
C ALA A 270 5.46 -1.78 -6.04
N GLN A 271 5.92 -1.07 -5.00
CA GLN A 271 7.05 -1.52 -4.17
C GLN A 271 6.61 -2.60 -3.19
N GLY A 272 5.41 -2.47 -2.61
CA GLY A 272 4.81 -3.50 -1.77
C GLY A 272 4.57 -4.79 -2.55
N GLU A 273 4.01 -4.69 -3.76
CA GLU A 273 3.83 -5.84 -4.65
C GLU A 273 5.16 -6.54 -4.99
N ALA A 274 6.20 -5.77 -5.31
CA ALA A 274 7.53 -6.33 -5.55
C ALA A 274 8.13 -6.97 -4.29
N SER A 275 7.84 -6.47 -3.10
CA SER A 275 8.23 -7.12 -1.85
C SER A 275 7.51 -8.44 -1.67
N MET A 276 6.19 -8.48 -1.85
CA MET A 276 5.40 -9.71 -1.78
C MET A 276 5.88 -10.75 -2.81
N ALA A 277 6.21 -10.33 -4.03
CA ALA A 277 6.79 -11.20 -5.04
C ALA A 277 8.13 -11.81 -4.57
N ARG A 278 8.99 -11.02 -3.92
CA ARG A 278 10.25 -11.55 -3.35
C ARG A 278 10.00 -12.56 -2.24
N SER A 279 9.02 -12.33 -1.39
CA SER A 279 8.62 -13.29 -0.34
C SER A 279 8.12 -14.60 -0.95
N VAL A 280 7.33 -14.53 -2.02
CA VAL A 280 6.90 -15.73 -2.77
C VAL A 280 8.11 -16.47 -3.35
N MET A 281 9.03 -15.79 -4.05
CA MET A 281 10.24 -16.41 -4.60
C MET A 281 11.09 -17.06 -3.52
N LYS A 282 11.26 -16.41 -2.37
CA LYS A 282 11.97 -16.95 -1.20
C LYS A 282 11.32 -18.23 -0.68
N ALA A 283 10.00 -18.24 -0.50
CA ALA A 283 9.26 -19.43 -0.07
C ALA A 283 9.37 -20.59 -1.08
N LEU A 284 9.44 -20.28 -2.36
CA LEU A 284 9.67 -21.26 -3.42
C LEU A 284 11.13 -21.75 -3.51
N GLY A 285 12.07 -21.22 -2.72
CA GLY A 285 13.50 -21.52 -2.80
C GLY A 285 14.16 -20.97 -4.07
N GLN A 286 13.56 -19.94 -4.68
CA GLN A 286 14.03 -19.30 -5.91
C GLN A 286 14.74 -17.98 -5.61
N SER A 287 15.70 -17.60 -6.47
CA SER A 287 16.38 -16.32 -6.33
C SER A 287 15.44 -15.15 -6.57
N ALA A 288 15.34 -14.25 -5.59
CA ALA A 288 14.55 -13.03 -5.72
C ALA A 288 15.26 -11.93 -6.52
N SER A 289 16.51 -12.11 -6.93
CA SER A 289 17.30 -11.14 -7.70
C SER A 289 16.71 -10.87 -9.10
N SER A 290 15.90 -11.79 -9.61
CA SER A 290 15.18 -11.64 -10.88
C SER A 290 13.90 -10.78 -10.78
N ILE A 291 13.40 -10.50 -9.57
CA ILE A 291 12.31 -9.54 -9.38
C ILE A 291 12.87 -8.14 -9.59
N PRO A 292 12.36 -7.36 -10.54
CA PRO A 292 12.84 -5.99 -10.71
C PRO A 292 12.77 -5.24 -9.39
N ALA A 293 13.87 -4.58 -9.00
CA ALA A 293 13.75 -3.59 -7.93
C ALA A 293 12.68 -2.60 -8.38
N PRO A 294 11.69 -2.27 -7.52
CA PRO A 294 10.72 -1.27 -7.88
C PRO A 294 11.51 -0.02 -8.21
N SER A 295 11.49 0.36 -9.48
CA SER A 295 11.97 1.69 -9.84
C SER A 295 11.18 2.65 -8.97
N PRO A 296 11.82 3.57 -8.23
CA PRO A 296 11.06 4.61 -7.55
C PRO A 296 10.15 5.19 -8.62
N THR A 297 8.83 4.94 -8.50
CA THR A 297 7.86 5.37 -9.50
C THR A 297 7.99 6.88 -9.60
N SER A 298 8.78 7.30 -10.58
CA SER A 298 8.75 8.68 -11.03
C SER A 298 7.33 8.91 -11.50
N PRO A 299 6.62 9.92 -11.00
CA PRO A 299 5.32 10.27 -11.53
C PRO A 299 5.47 10.42 -13.03
N ALA A 300 4.66 9.66 -13.78
CA ALA A 300 4.70 9.53 -15.23
C ALA A 300 5.05 10.85 -15.92
N GLY A 301 6.14 10.86 -16.62
CA GLY A 301 6.52 11.74 -17.70
C GLY A 301 6.65 13.24 -17.38
N ASP A 302 7.84 13.71 -17.07
CA ASP A 302 8.43 14.80 -17.82
C ASP A 302 9.92 14.92 -17.47
N GLY A 303 10.77 15.14 -18.49
CA GLY A 303 12.22 15.14 -18.48
C GLY A 303 12.89 15.77 -17.26
N HIS A 304 13.84 15.06 -16.71
CA HIS A 304 14.56 15.32 -15.48
C HIS A 304 15.24 16.70 -15.42
N ARG A 305 14.64 17.58 -14.61
CA ARG A 305 15.44 18.53 -13.82
C ARG A 305 15.10 18.26 -12.35
N ARG A 306 16.14 18.02 -11.50
CA ARG A 306 16.01 17.82 -10.04
C ARG A 306 15.04 18.85 -9.49
N ALA A 307 13.98 18.39 -8.77
CA ALA A 307 13.03 19.29 -8.15
C ALA A 307 13.77 20.23 -7.20
N VAL A 308 13.80 21.51 -7.53
CA VAL A 308 14.40 22.53 -6.67
C VAL A 308 13.45 22.73 -5.51
N CYS A 309 13.87 22.33 -4.30
CA CYS A 309 13.06 22.48 -3.09
C CYS A 309 13.01 23.94 -2.63
N LEU A 310 11.92 24.32 -1.96
CA LEU A 310 11.78 25.62 -1.30
C LEU A 310 12.75 25.75 -0.11
N ALA A 311 12.94 26.99 0.42
CA ALA A 311 13.76 27.22 1.61
C ALA A 311 13.40 26.31 2.78
N ARG A 312 14.39 25.93 3.60
CA ARG A 312 14.25 24.94 4.70
C ARG A 312 13.13 25.26 5.70
N SER A 313 12.91 26.52 5.99
CA SER A 313 11.90 26.99 6.94
C SER A 313 11.19 28.23 6.36
N PRO A 314 10.14 28.04 5.56
CA PRO A 314 9.43 29.16 4.97
C PRO A 314 8.72 29.97 6.06
N ALA A 315 8.85 31.28 6.03
CA ALA A 315 8.19 32.19 6.98
C ALA A 315 6.67 32.03 6.89
N VAL A 316 6.00 31.88 8.04
CA VAL A 316 4.53 31.80 8.13
C VAL A 316 3.99 33.15 8.57
N ARG A 317 3.29 33.83 7.65
CA ARG A 317 2.63 35.12 7.87
C ARG A 317 1.11 34.93 8.00
N SER A 318 0.36 35.98 8.30
CA SER A 318 -1.10 35.90 8.47
C SER A 318 -1.86 35.34 7.26
N ARG A 319 -1.33 35.53 6.05
CA ARG A 319 -1.98 35.11 4.79
C ARG A 319 -1.06 34.32 3.85
N SER A 320 0.12 33.88 4.31
CA SER A 320 1.05 33.12 3.48
C SER A 320 1.96 32.17 4.26
N VAL A 321 2.41 31.14 3.59
CA VAL A 321 3.52 30.27 4.00
C VAL A 321 4.61 30.40 2.93
N GLY A 322 5.70 31.07 3.26
CA GLY A 322 6.72 31.45 2.28
C GLY A 322 6.08 32.25 1.14
N ARG A 323 6.27 31.79 -0.09
CA ARG A 323 5.71 32.39 -1.31
C ARG A 323 4.28 31.93 -1.63
N VAL A 324 3.72 30.95 -0.90
CA VAL A 324 2.36 30.45 -1.06
C VAL A 324 1.41 31.36 -0.31
N ARG A 325 0.61 32.18 -1.03
CA ARG A 325 -0.31 33.18 -0.47
C ARG A 325 -1.77 32.78 -0.69
N LEU A 326 -2.59 32.94 0.35
CA LEU A 326 -4.05 32.77 0.26
C LEU A 326 -4.63 33.70 -0.80
N GLY A 327 -5.63 33.21 -1.53
CA GLY A 327 -6.30 33.93 -2.62
C GLY A 327 -5.57 33.88 -3.96
N SER A 328 -4.32 33.38 -4.03
CA SER A 328 -3.62 33.24 -5.30
C SER A 328 -4.29 32.19 -6.20
N THR A 329 -4.44 32.47 -7.49
CA THR A 329 -4.80 31.47 -8.49
C THR A 329 -3.62 30.52 -8.77
N ARG A 330 -3.88 29.38 -9.41
CA ARG A 330 -2.80 28.43 -9.79
C ARG A 330 -1.72 29.08 -10.66
N ARG A 331 -2.13 29.92 -11.64
CA ARG A 331 -1.21 30.67 -12.51
C ARG A 331 -0.43 31.71 -11.72
N GLY A 332 -1.10 32.48 -10.85
CA GLY A 332 -0.44 33.47 -9.99
C GLY A 332 0.53 32.83 -9.00
N LEU A 333 0.19 31.63 -8.48
CA LEU A 333 1.06 30.89 -7.59
C LEU A 333 2.31 30.38 -8.33
N ALA A 334 2.18 29.85 -9.54
CA ALA A 334 3.31 29.38 -10.35
C ALA A 334 4.32 30.50 -10.64
N ARG A 335 3.83 31.70 -11.00
CA ARG A 335 4.69 32.88 -11.21
C ARG A 335 5.43 33.31 -9.93
N ARG A 336 4.80 33.19 -8.79
CA ARG A 336 5.32 33.65 -7.50
C ARG A 336 6.29 32.67 -6.87
N VAL A 337 5.98 31.38 -6.90
CA VAL A 337 6.79 30.34 -6.29
C VAL A 337 8.03 29.99 -7.11
N ARG A 338 7.93 30.04 -8.45
CA ARG A 338 9.02 29.77 -9.43
C ARG A 338 9.74 28.43 -9.26
N VAL A 339 9.14 27.51 -8.51
CA VAL A 339 9.61 26.15 -8.25
C VAL A 339 8.48 25.21 -8.61
N ARG A 340 8.77 24.17 -9.39
CA ARG A 340 7.74 23.16 -9.70
C ARG A 340 7.33 22.44 -8.43
N PRO A 341 6.02 22.18 -8.20
CA PRO A 341 5.59 21.36 -7.08
C PRO A 341 6.11 19.94 -7.25
N ALA A 342 6.60 19.35 -6.17
CA ALA A 342 7.00 17.94 -6.11
C ALA A 342 5.78 17.02 -6.36
N ARG A 343 4.59 17.51 -5.99
CA ARG A 343 3.32 16.83 -6.26
C ARG A 343 2.26 17.82 -6.69
N ARG A 344 1.45 17.43 -7.68
CA ARG A 344 0.33 18.22 -8.18
C ARG A 344 -0.92 17.36 -8.31
N THR A 345 -1.98 17.75 -7.62
CA THR A 345 -3.31 17.15 -7.75
C THR A 345 -4.32 18.18 -8.28
N ARG A 346 -5.55 17.73 -8.58
CA ARG A 346 -6.63 18.61 -8.98
C ARG A 346 -6.99 19.68 -7.92
N MET A 347 -6.70 19.42 -6.64
CA MET A 347 -7.07 20.31 -5.52
C MET A 347 -5.87 20.87 -4.76
N ALA A 348 -4.66 20.30 -4.92
CA ALA A 348 -3.50 20.72 -4.16
C ALA A 348 -2.22 20.77 -5.00
N GLN A 349 -1.24 21.57 -4.55
CA GLN A 349 0.15 21.58 -5.01
C GLN A 349 1.06 21.51 -3.78
N ILE A 350 2.07 20.64 -3.81
CA ILE A 350 2.96 20.38 -2.69
C ILE A 350 4.40 20.52 -3.17
N TRP A 351 5.22 21.18 -2.38
CA TRP A 351 6.65 21.39 -2.62
C TRP A 351 7.47 20.80 -1.48
N CYS A 352 8.62 20.21 -1.77
CA CYS A 352 9.64 19.86 -0.79
C CYS A 352 10.31 21.12 -0.21
N THR A 353 10.91 21.01 0.97
CA THR A 353 11.81 22.03 1.53
C THR A 353 13.26 21.51 1.50
N LYS A 354 14.25 22.40 1.33
CA LYS A 354 15.67 22.04 1.38
C LYS A 354 15.98 21.31 2.68
N GLY A 355 16.72 20.22 2.59
CA GLY A 355 17.03 19.33 3.72
C GLY A 355 16.07 18.16 3.92
N GLY A 356 15.14 17.92 2.97
CA GLY A 356 14.35 16.67 2.86
C GLY A 356 13.26 16.44 3.91
N THR A 357 13.18 17.24 4.98
CA THR A 357 12.36 16.94 6.16
C THR A 357 11.04 17.73 6.24
N GLY A 358 10.74 18.57 5.28
CA GLY A 358 9.55 19.43 5.32
C GLY A 358 8.86 19.59 3.98
N ARG A 359 7.58 19.97 4.04
CA ARG A 359 6.74 20.25 2.87
C ARG A 359 6.03 21.59 3.01
N VAL A 360 5.73 22.23 1.88
CA VAL A 360 4.82 23.35 1.78
C VAL A 360 3.70 22.94 0.85
N ALA A 361 2.45 23.14 1.28
CA ALA A 361 1.29 22.80 0.48
C ALA A 361 0.37 23.99 0.26
N ALA A 362 -0.30 24.01 -0.90
CA ALA A 362 -1.40 24.91 -1.23
C ALA A 362 -2.63 24.10 -1.62
N VAL A 363 -3.78 24.33 -0.97
CA VAL A 363 -5.06 23.72 -1.31
C VAL A 363 -5.97 24.78 -1.95
N PHE A 364 -6.65 24.39 -3.02
CA PHE A 364 -7.44 25.29 -3.87
C PHE A 364 -8.95 25.09 -3.67
N SER A 365 -9.72 26.17 -3.80
CA SER A 365 -11.17 26.18 -3.65
C SER A 365 -11.93 25.36 -4.69
N LYS A 366 -11.38 25.23 -5.90
CA LYS A 366 -11.97 24.52 -7.03
C LYS A 366 -10.91 23.75 -7.81
N ARG A 367 -11.32 22.69 -8.50
CA ARG A 367 -10.47 21.88 -9.40
C ARG A 367 -10.00 22.64 -10.63
N SER A 368 -10.71 23.72 -11.03
CA SER A 368 -10.42 24.52 -12.22
C SER A 368 -9.17 25.42 -12.07
N ARG A 369 -8.66 25.93 -13.19
CA ARG A 369 -7.54 26.90 -13.23
C ARG A 369 -7.84 28.20 -12.45
N ALA A 370 -9.11 28.58 -12.33
CA ALA A 370 -9.58 29.73 -11.58
C ALA A 370 -9.64 29.51 -10.05
N GLY A 371 -9.41 28.27 -9.57
CA GLY A 371 -9.37 27.95 -8.13
C GLY A 371 -8.34 28.80 -7.40
N ARG A 372 -8.74 29.37 -6.24
CA ARG A 372 -7.86 30.20 -5.38
C ARG A 372 -7.35 29.40 -4.19
N VAL A 373 -6.15 29.69 -3.72
CA VAL A 373 -5.55 29.06 -2.52
C VAL A 373 -6.39 29.43 -1.30
N GLU A 374 -6.98 28.45 -0.64
CA GLU A 374 -7.77 28.61 0.58
C GLU A 374 -7.03 28.18 1.83
N LEU A 375 -6.10 27.23 1.71
CA LEU A 375 -5.24 26.79 2.80
C LEU A 375 -3.80 26.69 2.29
N ALA A 376 -2.85 27.23 3.06
CA ALA A 376 -1.41 27.04 2.86
C ALA A 376 -0.81 26.46 4.15
N LEU A 377 0.03 25.45 4.03
CA LEU A 377 0.59 24.68 5.15
C LEU A 377 2.10 24.51 4.99
N SER A 378 2.82 24.46 6.12
CA SER A 378 4.21 24.03 6.20
C SER A 378 4.38 23.01 7.31
N THR A 379 5.08 21.90 7.01
CA THR A 379 5.51 20.90 7.99
C THR A 379 6.94 21.15 8.50
N ALA A 380 7.58 22.25 8.10
CA ALA A 380 8.90 22.61 8.62
C ALA A 380 8.82 22.87 10.13
N ARG A 381 9.65 22.17 10.91
CA ARG A 381 9.59 22.19 12.38
C ARG A 381 10.10 23.54 12.96
N SER A 382 9.33 24.12 13.90
CA SER A 382 9.74 25.27 14.73
C SER A 382 9.93 24.80 16.17
N ARG A 383 11.02 25.27 16.83
CA ARG A 383 11.42 24.77 18.17
C ARG A 383 10.68 25.39 19.36
N ALA A 384 9.91 26.47 19.19
CA ALA A 384 9.40 27.26 20.33
C ALA A 384 7.89 27.53 20.26
N PHE A 385 7.07 26.48 20.41
CA PHE A 385 5.59 26.61 20.32
C PHE A 385 5.03 27.57 21.39
N ARG A 386 5.36 27.39 22.68
CA ARG A 386 4.79 28.20 23.76
C ARG A 386 5.15 29.69 23.67
N ARG A 387 6.39 30.00 23.27
CA ARG A 387 6.84 31.40 23.06
C ARG A 387 6.22 32.02 21.80
N ALA A 388 6.06 31.23 20.70
CA ALA A 388 5.57 31.74 19.44
C ALA A 388 4.04 31.96 19.42
N TYR A 389 3.30 31.26 20.30
CA TYR A 389 1.83 31.29 20.31
C TYR A 389 1.25 31.44 21.74
N PRO A 390 1.47 32.57 22.43
CA PRO A 390 1.03 32.75 23.81
C PRO A 390 -0.51 32.81 23.94
N ARG A 391 -1.22 33.36 22.95
CA ARG A 391 -2.69 33.53 22.95
C ARG A 391 -3.44 32.42 22.22
N ARG A 392 -2.87 31.23 22.16
CA ARG A 392 -3.42 30.06 21.47
C ARG A 392 -4.77 29.61 22.03
N GLN A 393 -5.70 29.20 21.16
CA GLN A 393 -6.94 28.55 21.53
C GLN A 393 -6.86 27.06 21.15
N ARG A 394 -7.05 26.18 22.12
CA ARG A 394 -7.11 24.74 21.87
C ARG A 394 -8.39 24.36 21.15
N ILE A 395 -8.30 23.53 20.11
CA ILE A 395 -9.41 22.98 19.34
C ILE A 395 -9.57 21.50 19.65
N ALA A 396 -8.45 20.77 19.64
CA ALA A 396 -8.36 19.35 19.95
C ALA A 396 -7.00 19.06 20.59
N LYS A 397 -6.74 17.81 21.03
CA LYS A 397 -5.44 17.41 21.59
C LYS A 397 -4.32 17.71 20.58
N GLY A 398 -3.43 18.59 20.97
CA GLY A 398 -2.30 19.00 20.12
C GLY A 398 -2.63 20.02 19.02
N LEU A 399 -3.90 20.34 18.75
CA LEU A 399 -4.34 21.24 17.69
C LEU A 399 -4.83 22.55 18.26
N PHE A 400 -4.27 23.68 17.76
CA PHE A 400 -4.55 25.01 18.29
C PHE A 400 -4.73 26.03 17.18
N PHE A 401 -5.67 26.98 17.35
CA PHE A 401 -5.54 28.26 16.66
C PHE A 401 -4.50 29.12 17.35
N ALA A 402 -3.73 29.89 16.58
CA ALA A 402 -2.70 30.78 17.13
C ALA A 402 -3.29 31.85 18.08
N SER A 403 -4.55 32.24 17.87
CA SER A 403 -5.40 33.02 18.78
C SER A 403 -6.86 32.80 18.41
N ARG A 404 -7.83 33.30 19.23
CA ARG A 404 -9.28 33.22 18.96
C ARG A 404 -9.67 33.79 17.61
N GLN A 405 -9.03 34.86 17.13
CA GLN A 405 -9.32 35.52 15.86
C GLN A 405 -8.38 35.08 14.72
N SER A 406 -7.40 34.26 15.01
CA SER A 406 -6.38 33.87 14.02
C SER A 406 -6.89 32.86 12.99
N ASN A 407 -6.55 33.09 11.74
CA ASN A 407 -6.70 32.12 10.66
C ASN A 407 -5.50 31.16 10.55
N ARG A 408 -4.66 31.11 11.59
CA ARG A 408 -3.48 30.27 11.67
C ARG A 408 -3.75 29.09 12.61
N LEU A 409 -3.58 27.89 12.09
CA LEU A 409 -3.69 26.63 12.79
C LEU A 409 -2.30 26.08 13.07
N VAL A 410 -2.08 25.53 14.26
CA VAL A 410 -0.81 24.96 14.68
C VAL A 410 -1.08 23.58 15.27
N TRP A 411 -0.36 22.59 14.80
CA TRP A 411 -0.38 21.27 15.41
C TRP A 411 0.95 20.97 16.13
N VAL A 412 0.80 20.46 17.35
CA VAL A 412 1.92 20.23 18.28
C VAL A 412 1.88 18.79 18.77
N ARG A 413 3.02 18.10 18.70
CA ARG A 413 3.21 16.76 19.23
C ARG A 413 4.44 16.75 20.15
N ARG A 414 4.31 16.23 21.38
CA ARG A 414 5.41 16.20 22.39
C ARG A 414 6.12 17.55 22.54
N GLY A 415 5.34 18.64 22.64
CA GLY A 415 5.86 20.01 22.79
C GLY A 415 6.49 20.62 21.53
N LYS A 416 6.57 19.90 20.42
CA LYS A 416 7.15 20.36 19.14
C LYS A 416 6.07 20.66 18.11
N VAL A 417 6.20 21.76 17.36
CA VAL A 417 5.31 22.08 16.24
C VAL A 417 5.53 21.09 15.10
N VAL A 418 4.48 20.42 14.65
CA VAL A 418 4.50 19.47 13.54
C VAL A 418 4.17 20.15 12.24
N PHE A 419 3.12 20.99 12.24
CA PHE A 419 2.83 21.86 11.11
C PHE A 419 2.23 23.19 11.55
N VAL A 420 2.31 24.19 10.66
CA VAL A 420 1.58 25.46 10.74
C VAL A 420 0.84 25.66 9.43
N ALA A 421 -0.47 25.94 9.52
CA ALA A 421 -1.30 26.25 8.37
C ALA A 421 -1.92 27.64 8.53
N VAL A 422 -2.13 28.36 7.41
CA VAL A 422 -2.96 29.55 7.31
C VAL A 422 -4.11 29.26 6.37
N MET A 423 -5.29 29.77 6.67
CA MET A 423 -6.51 29.48 5.92
C MET A 423 -7.41 30.69 5.75
N THR A 424 -8.33 30.63 4.81
CA THR A 424 -9.38 31.66 4.67
C THR A 424 -10.41 31.54 5.80
N LYS A 425 -11.15 32.62 6.08
CA LYS A 425 -12.25 32.61 7.06
C LYS A 425 -13.28 31.50 6.75
N ARG A 426 -13.53 31.23 5.47
CA ARG A 426 -14.46 30.22 5.00
C ARG A 426 -14.02 28.80 5.42
N VAL A 427 -12.72 28.46 5.31
CA VAL A 427 -12.18 27.15 5.74
C VAL A 427 -12.16 27.05 7.27
N ARG A 428 -11.85 28.16 7.96
CA ARG A 428 -11.84 28.21 9.43
C ARG A 428 -13.20 27.96 10.04
N GLY A 429 -14.28 28.46 9.43
CA GLY A 429 -15.66 28.30 9.92
C GLY A 429 -16.29 26.94 9.59
N ASP A 430 -15.64 26.12 8.75
CA ASP A 430 -16.16 24.82 8.32
C ASP A 430 -15.17 23.71 8.68
N PHE A 431 -15.40 23.02 9.81
CA PHE A 431 -14.51 21.97 10.31
C PHE A 431 -14.44 20.74 9.40
N LYS A 432 -15.55 20.38 8.69
CA LYS A 432 -15.52 19.29 7.69
C LYS A 432 -14.62 19.67 6.52
N ARG A 433 -14.72 20.89 6.05
CA ARG A 433 -13.87 21.45 5.01
C ARG A 433 -12.42 21.57 5.46
N LEU A 434 -12.18 22.06 6.68
CA LEU A 434 -10.83 22.15 7.27
C LEU A 434 -10.17 20.76 7.32
N GLY A 435 -10.87 19.74 7.79
CA GLY A 435 -10.37 18.37 7.82
C GLY A 435 -10.02 17.83 6.43
N ARG A 436 -10.88 18.07 5.42
CA ARG A 436 -10.61 17.72 4.04
C ARG A 436 -9.39 18.45 3.47
N ASP A 437 -9.31 19.76 3.67
CA ASP A 437 -8.24 20.59 3.11
C ASP A 437 -6.89 20.33 3.77
N LEU A 438 -6.86 20.00 5.08
CA LEU A 438 -5.66 19.52 5.76
C LEU A 438 -5.21 18.17 5.20
N ARG A 439 -6.13 17.24 4.97
CA ARG A 439 -5.81 15.98 4.29
C ARG A 439 -5.17 16.20 2.92
N LEU A 440 -5.73 17.09 2.10
CA LEU A 440 -5.17 17.43 0.78
C LEU A 440 -3.79 18.09 0.86
N ALA A 441 -3.48 18.82 1.92
CA ALA A 441 -2.23 19.54 2.13
C ALA A 441 -1.12 18.68 2.72
N LEU A 442 -1.47 17.66 3.50
CA LEU A 442 -0.53 16.77 4.19
C LEU A 442 -0.20 15.51 3.36
N ARG A 443 -0.98 15.24 2.35
CA ARG A 443 -0.69 14.24 1.31
C ARG A 443 0.46 14.75 0.46
#